data_80874a092c52eb68207e29d2a8a91ee8
#
_entry.id   80874a092c52eb68207e29d2a8a91ee8
#
_cell.length_a   1.000
_cell.length_b   1.000
_cell.length_c   1.000
_cell.angle_alpha   90.00
_cell.angle_beta   90.00
_cell.angle_gamma   90.00
#
_symmetry.space_group_name_H-M   'P 1'
#
loop_
_entity.id
_entity.type
_entity.pdbx_description
1 polymer ?
#
loop_
_entity_poly.entity_id
_entity_poly.type
_entity_poly.pdbx_seq_one_letter_code
_entity_poly.pdbx_strand_id
1 'polypeptide(L)'
;MTAAVDARDVFRIHRTAEGDAAALQGLTLRIDDREVVAVLGPSGSGKSTLMRILAGLERPSAGSARVLGHDLTSLPARRSAVLRAQRMGVVDQHYRQALPPDLDCASIVTLQMAMLGAPRAERARRSAELLERVGLTEAAGARPAELSGGEAQRIAICAAVAHRPALLLADEPAGELDAAGVRTAYALIGELAREQGATVVLVSHDPGAAGIADRAVHIRDGRLSDEAAGTGEAAIVVGRGGWMRLPEELLRDAGIGRLARAEPQHGGVLIVPAGEPGEQAVAAYREPGAARPVEGVAAEMQDVVVRFGRGRRERTVLDRRSASFAAGRMTAVTGRSGSGKSTLLRVLAGLVRPEAGVVTVAGELVTGLGPAEAAAFRRRHVGLVSQDAGLVGHLSAAENVELALAVRGRDGDPREWLMRLGLEHRIDQRVERLSAGERQRVAIARALAGAPGLVLVDEPTSRLDQVNAAVVGRLLADAARLHGATVVVATHDPVVMAQADDRIDLEST
;
A
#
# COMPACT_ATOMS: atom_id res chain seq x y z
N MET A 1 -20.38 -9.02 -28.70
CA MET A 1 -19.37 -8.00 -28.30
C MET A 1 -18.03 -8.69 -28.29
N THR A 2 -17.00 -8.10 -28.90
CA THR A 2 -15.66 -8.65 -28.92
C THR A 2 -14.97 -8.36 -27.60
N ALA A 3 -14.30 -9.35 -27.00
CA ALA A 3 -13.58 -9.16 -25.76
C ALA A 3 -12.23 -8.45 -26.03
N ALA A 4 -11.94 -7.37 -25.32
CA ALA A 4 -10.63 -6.74 -25.32
C ALA A 4 -9.59 -7.58 -24.57
N VAL A 5 -10.02 -8.26 -23.50
CA VAL A 5 -9.22 -9.21 -22.72
C VAL A 5 -9.99 -10.52 -22.56
N ASP A 6 -9.35 -11.65 -22.84
CA ASP A 6 -9.87 -13.00 -22.62
C ASP A 6 -8.74 -13.86 -22.03
N ALA A 7 -8.65 -13.88 -20.72
CA ALA A 7 -7.74 -14.71 -19.94
C ALA A 7 -8.47 -15.96 -19.45
N ARG A 8 -7.95 -17.16 -19.72
CA ARG A 8 -8.58 -18.42 -19.34
C ARG A 8 -7.60 -19.34 -18.64
N ASP A 9 -7.95 -19.72 -17.42
CA ASP A 9 -7.18 -20.62 -16.58
C ASP A 9 -5.68 -20.21 -16.51
N VAL A 10 -5.42 -18.92 -16.33
CA VAL A 10 -4.06 -18.39 -16.35
C VAL A 10 -3.32 -18.75 -15.08
N PHE A 11 -2.22 -19.45 -15.24
CA PHE A 11 -1.24 -19.73 -14.18
C PHE A 11 0.02 -18.94 -14.43
N ARG A 12 0.61 -18.41 -13.37
CA ARG A 12 1.95 -17.83 -13.41
C ARG A 12 2.73 -18.28 -12.20
N ILE A 13 3.79 -19.05 -12.46
CA ILE A 13 4.70 -19.58 -11.44
C ILE A 13 6.03 -18.88 -11.63
N HIS A 14 6.52 -18.21 -10.62
CA HIS A 14 7.85 -17.65 -10.55
C HIS A 14 8.78 -18.70 -9.93
N ARG A 15 9.78 -19.12 -10.68
CA ARG A 15 10.84 -20.02 -10.20
C ARG A 15 11.89 -19.19 -9.49
N THR A 16 12.06 -19.44 -8.21
CA THR A 16 13.13 -18.85 -7.41
C THR A 16 14.12 -19.94 -7.00
N ALA A 17 15.32 -19.56 -6.60
CA ALA A 17 16.32 -20.52 -6.11
C ALA A 17 15.84 -21.36 -4.89
N GLU A 18 14.72 -21.03 -4.34
CA GLU A 18 14.20 -21.47 -3.05
C GLU A 18 12.83 -22.16 -3.15
N GLY A 19 12.32 -22.32 -4.37
CA GLY A 19 11.04 -22.96 -4.65
C GLY A 19 10.18 -22.17 -5.62
N ASP A 20 9.14 -22.80 -6.11
CA ASP A 20 8.18 -22.22 -7.05
C ASP A 20 7.09 -21.45 -6.28
N ALA A 21 6.88 -20.18 -6.62
CA ALA A 21 5.81 -19.36 -6.08
C ALA A 21 4.75 -19.11 -7.15
N ALA A 22 3.52 -19.56 -6.91
CA ALA A 22 2.40 -19.34 -7.83
C ALA A 22 1.78 -17.97 -7.59
N ALA A 23 2.02 -17.02 -8.51
CA ALA A 23 1.44 -15.68 -8.47
C ALA A 23 0.01 -15.63 -9.04
N LEU A 24 -0.30 -16.47 -10.04
CA LEU A 24 -1.65 -16.67 -10.56
C LEU A 24 -1.95 -18.17 -10.59
N GLN A 25 -3.19 -18.54 -10.24
CA GLN A 25 -3.60 -19.93 -10.01
C GLN A 25 -4.94 -20.25 -10.69
N GLY A 26 -4.93 -20.32 -12.03
CA GLY A 26 -6.14 -20.60 -12.80
C GLY A 26 -7.08 -19.41 -12.90
N LEU A 27 -6.53 -18.20 -12.97
CA LEU A 27 -7.32 -16.98 -13.09
C LEU A 27 -8.03 -16.96 -14.44
N THR A 28 -9.34 -16.76 -14.42
CA THR A 28 -10.17 -16.57 -15.62
C THR A 28 -10.85 -15.21 -15.53
N LEU A 29 -10.57 -14.33 -16.50
CA LEU A 29 -11.09 -12.97 -16.54
C LEU A 29 -11.38 -12.58 -17.99
N ARG A 30 -12.60 -12.14 -18.25
CA ARG A 30 -13.01 -11.57 -19.52
C ARG A 30 -13.38 -10.11 -19.33
N ILE A 31 -12.91 -9.26 -20.24
CA ILE A 31 -13.22 -7.82 -20.26
C ILE A 31 -13.66 -7.50 -21.69
N ASP A 32 -14.82 -6.90 -21.82
CA ASP A 32 -15.37 -6.52 -23.13
C ASP A 32 -14.79 -5.19 -23.63
N ASP A 33 -14.91 -4.93 -24.94
CA ASP A 33 -14.43 -3.67 -25.53
C ASP A 33 -15.13 -2.47 -24.88
N ARG A 34 -14.35 -1.45 -24.53
CA ARG A 34 -14.76 -0.19 -23.89
C ARG A 34 -15.28 -0.33 -22.46
N GLU A 35 -15.07 -1.47 -21.84
CA GLU A 35 -15.40 -1.70 -20.43
C GLU A 35 -14.31 -1.13 -19.53
N VAL A 36 -14.69 -0.51 -18.43
CA VAL A 36 -13.80 -0.06 -17.36
C VAL A 36 -13.90 -1.07 -16.22
N VAL A 37 -12.85 -1.82 -15.97
CA VAL A 37 -12.80 -2.85 -14.92
C VAL A 37 -11.78 -2.47 -13.84
N ALA A 38 -12.26 -2.42 -12.60
CA ALA A 38 -11.40 -2.31 -11.43
C ALA A 38 -11.00 -3.70 -10.93
N VAL A 39 -9.70 -3.96 -10.82
CA VAL A 39 -9.14 -5.20 -10.27
C VAL A 39 -8.62 -4.90 -8.88
N LEU A 40 -9.34 -5.34 -7.87
CA LEU A 40 -9.09 -5.07 -6.47
C LEU A 40 -8.44 -6.29 -5.78
N GLY A 41 -7.82 -6.07 -4.65
CA GLY A 41 -7.27 -7.15 -3.82
C GLY A 41 -6.04 -6.73 -3.02
N PRO A 42 -5.65 -7.53 -2.02
CA PRO A 42 -4.51 -7.24 -1.15
C PRO A 42 -3.18 -7.23 -1.92
N SER A 43 -2.15 -6.64 -1.30
CA SER A 43 -0.79 -6.71 -1.83
C SER A 43 -0.32 -8.16 -1.95
N GLY A 44 0.34 -8.49 -3.05
CA GLY A 44 0.80 -9.87 -3.31
C GLY A 44 -0.26 -10.82 -3.87
N SER A 45 -1.50 -10.39 -4.10
CA SER A 45 -2.56 -11.26 -4.65
C SER A 45 -2.40 -11.64 -6.13
N GLY A 46 -1.39 -11.10 -6.83
CA GLY A 46 -1.12 -11.40 -8.24
C GLY A 46 -1.57 -10.31 -9.22
N LYS A 47 -2.10 -9.17 -8.77
CA LYS A 47 -2.61 -8.07 -9.62
C LYS A 47 -1.56 -7.55 -10.59
N SER A 48 -0.38 -7.16 -10.11
CA SER A 48 0.71 -6.65 -10.97
C SER A 48 1.23 -7.74 -11.91
N THR A 49 1.22 -9.01 -11.51
CA THR A 49 1.54 -10.14 -12.40
C THR A 49 0.51 -10.25 -13.53
N LEU A 50 -0.78 -10.11 -13.22
CA LEU A 50 -1.82 -10.06 -14.25
C LEU A 50 -1.57 -8.88 -15.20
N MET A 51 -1.30 -7.67 -14.70
CA MET A 51 -1.01 -6.50 -15.52
C MET A 51 0.18 -6.73 -16.45
N ARG A 52 1.26 -7.33 -15.97
CA ARG A 52 2.46 -7.66 -16.79
C ARG A 52 2.14 -8.68 -17.89
N ILE A 53 1.26 -9.65 -17.61
CA ILE A 53 0.78 -10.59 -18.64
C ILE A 53 -0.08 -9.85 -19.67
N LEU A 54 -1.05 -9.03 -19.24
CA LEU A 54 -1.91 -8.28 -20.17
C LEU A 54 -1.12 -7.27 -21.02
N ALA A 55 -0.07 -6.68 -20.45
CA ALA A 55 0.86 -5.84 -21.20
C ALA A 55 1.81 -6.63 -22.14
N GLY A 56 1.77 -7.96 -22.11
CA GLY A 56 2.69 -8.82 -22.87
C GLY A 56 4.15 -8.69 -22.46
N LEU A 57 4.41 -8.32 -21.21
CA LEU A 57 5.75 -8.27 -20.58
C LEU A 57 6.14 -9.62 -20.01
N GLU A 58 5.14 -10.40 -19.59
CA GLU A 58 5.33 -11.76 -19.11
C GLU A 58 4.38 -12.72 -19.82
N ARG A 59 4.81 -13.98 -19.92
CA ARG A 59 3.96 -15.06 -20.46
C ARG A 59 3.34 -15.85 -19.31
N PRO A 60 2.10 -16.30 -19.43
CA PRO A 60 1.55 -17.26 -18.49
C PRO A 60 2.37 -18.56 -18.51
N SER A 61 2.45 -19.24 -17.36
CA SER A 61 3.08 -20.57 -17.25
C SER A 61 2.16 -21.67 -17.81
N ALA A 62 0.84 -21.46 -17.70
CA ALA A 62 -0.20 -22.31 -18.29
C ALA A 62 -1.49 -21.49 -18.49
N GLY A 63 -2.43 -22.01 -19.26
CA GLY A 63 -3.64 -21.33 -19.66
C GLY A 63 -3.42 -20.47 -20.91
N SER A 64 -4.37 -19.56 -21.19
CA SER A 64 -4.28 -18.66 -22.36
C SER A 64 -4.64 -17.24 -21.98
N ALA A 65 -3.99 -16.25 -22.63
CA ALA A 65 -4.28 -14.84 -22.47
C ALA A 65 -4.35 -14.18 -23.85
N ARG A 66 -5.53 -13.74 -24.24
CA ARG A 66 -5.76 -12.95 -25.45
C ARG A 66 -6.05 -11.51 -25.09
N VAL A 67 -5.35 -10.60 -25.76
CA VAL A 67 -5.53 -9.16 -25.56
C VAL A 67 -5.64 -8.48 -26.92
N LEU A 68 -6.70 -7.71 -27.12
CA LEU A 68 -7.03 -7.05 -28.38
C LEU A 68 -6.98 -8.01 -29.59
N GLY A 69 -7.46 -9.25 -29.40
CA GLY A 69 -7.49 -10.30 -30.41
C GLY A 69 -6.18 -11.08 -30.59
N HIS A 70 -5.09 -10.68 -29.93
CA HIS A 70 -3.78 -11.34 -30.03
C HIS A 70 -3.56 -12.31 -28.86
N ASP A 71 -3.13 -13.53 -29.18
CA ASP A 71 -2.76 -14.54 -28.19
C ASP A 71 -1.34 -14.27 -27.65
N LEU A 72 -1.26 -13.72 -26.45
CA LEU A 72 0.02 -13.37 -25.81
C LEU A 72 0.84 -14.59 -25.37
N THR A 73 0.23 -15.78 -25.31
CA THR A 73 0.90 -17.01 -24.94
C THR A 73 1.93 -17.40 -26.01
N SER A 74 1.56 -17.22 -27.26
CA SER A 74 2.36 -17.59 -28.44
C SER A 74 3.01 -16.40 -29.18
N LEU A 75 2.57 -15.16 -28.88
CA LEU A 75 3.03 -13.96 -29.58
C LEU A 75 4.55 -13.73 -29.38
N PRO A 76 5.33 -13.56 -30.46
CA PRO A 76 6.75 -13.22 -30.34
C PRO A 76 6.97 -11.90 -29.58
N ALA A 77 8.01 -11.80 -28.77
CA ALA A 77 8.31 -10.63 -27.91
C ALA A 77 8.34 -9.30 -28.71
N ARG A 78 8.91 -9.32 -29.96
CA ARG A 78 8.92 -8.15 -30.83
C ARG A 78 7.50 -7.70 -31.22
N ARG A 79 6.62 -8.64 -31.57
CA ARG A 79 5.21 -8.31 -31.90
C ARG A 79 4.43 -7.86 -30.69
N SER A 80 4.67 -8.44 -29.53
CA SER A 80 4.10 -8.00 -28.26
C SER A 80 4.52 -6.56 -27.92
N ALA A 81 5.79 -6.20 -28.14
CA ALA A 81 6.27 -4.84 -27.96
C ALA A 81 5.58 -3.84 -28.92
N VAL A 82 5.39 -4.22 -30.18
CA VAL A 82 4.68 -3.38 -31.18
C VAL A 82 3.21 -3.21 -30.77
N LEU A 83 2.52 -4.30 -30.39
CA LEU A 83 1.13 -4.24 -29.93
C LEU A 83 0.99 -3.29 -28.73
N ARG A 84 1.89 -3.42 -27.75
CA ARG A 84 1.92 -2.54 -26.57
C ARG A 84 2.14 -1.09 -26.97
N ALA A 85 3.14 -0.82 -27.80
CA ALA A 85 3.47 0.54 -28.22
C ALA A 85 2.35 1.21 -29.03
N GLN A 86 1.62 0.48 -29.84
CA GLN A 86 0.61 1.05 -30.75
C GLN A 86 -0.80 1.11 -30.15
N ARG A 87 -1.16 0.13 -29.31
CA ARG A 87 -2.54 -0.11 -28.90
C ARG A 87 -2.78 -0.05 -27.41
N MET A 88 -1.73 0.04 -26.59
CA MET A 88 -1.86 0.04 -25.14
C MET A 88 -1.26 1.32 -24.54
N GLY A 89 -1.96 1.89 -23.55
CA GLY A 89 -1.43 2.88 -22.61
C GLY A 89 -1.12 2.20 -21.29
N VAL A 90 -0.04 2.61 -20.63
CA VAL A 90 0.34 2.05 -19.32
C VAL A 90 0.61 3.20 -18.36
N VAL A 91 -0.06 3.17 -17.21
CA VAL A 91 0.23 4.02 -16.05
C VAL A 91 0.82 3.12 -14.96
N ASP A 92 2.08 3.33 -14.63
CA ASP A 92 2.82 2.53 -13.66
C ASP A 92 2.65 3.07 -12.24
N GLN A 93 2.74 2.22 -11.23
CA GLN A 93 2.73 2.57 -9.82
C GLN A 93 3.80 3.61 -9.48
N HIS A 94 4.99 3.49 -10.08
CA HIS A 94 6.12 4.39 -9.89
C HIS A 94 6.23 5.42 -11.02
N TYR A 95 5.12 6.03 -11.39
CA TYR A 95 5.01 6.96 -12.52
C TYR A 95 6.09 8.05 -12.53
N ARG A 96 6.53 8.56 -11.37
CA ARG A 96 7.61 9.55 -11.29
C ARG A 96 8.93 9.06 -11.87
N GLN A 97 9.27 7.80 -11.66
CA GLN A 97 10.48 7.18 -12.19
C GLN A 97 10.34 6.85 -13.69
N ALA A 98 9.10 6.67 -14.17
CA ALA A 98 8.81 6.39 -15.56
C ALA A 98 8.84 7.67 -16.46
N LEU A 99 8.74 8.87 -15.86
CA LEU A 99 8.83 10.12 -16.61
C LEU A 99 10.29 10.45 -16.94
N PRO A 100 10.64 10.64 -18.25
CA PRO A 100 12.00 11.03 -18.64
C PRO A 100 12.40 12.35 -18.02
N PRO A 101 13.49 12.40 -17.22
CA PRO A 101 13.84 13.60 -16.42
C PRO A 101 14.31 14.80 -17.27
N ASP A 102 14.78 14.53 -18.49
CA ASP A 102 15.36 15.53 -19.38
C ASP A 102 14.37 16.18 -20.36
N LEU A 103 13.15 15.65 -20.43
CA LEU A 103 12.08 16.16 -21.28
C LEU A 103 11.14 17.09 -20.53
N ASP A 104 10.56 18.08 -21.23
CA ASP A 104 9.47 18.89 -20.73
C ASP A 104 8.14 18.12 -20.77
N CYS A 105 7.15 18.59 -20.02
CA CYS A 105 5.83 17.95 -19.90
C CYS A 105 5.14 17.77 -21.25
N ALA A 106 5.21 18.76 -22.14
CA ALA A 106 4.59 18.67 -23.46
C ALA A 106 5.20 17.57 -24.33
N SER A 107 6.53 17.41 -24.25
CA SER A 107 7.26 16.36 -24.92
C SER A 107 6.99 14.99 -24.30
N ILE A 108 6.91 14.88 -22.98
CA ILE A 108 6.59 13.64 -22.26
C ILE A 108 5.21 13.15 -22.65
N VAL A 109 4.18 14.02 -22.62
CA VAL A 109 2.80 13.66 -22.98
C VAL A 109 2.74 13.08 -24.39
N THR A 110 3.53 13.58 -25.33
CA THR A 110 3.48 13.14 -26.73
C THR A 110 4.63 12.23 -27.16
N LEU A 111 5.45 11.75 -26.21
CA LEU A 111 6.61 10.91 -26.52
C LEU A 111 6.24 9.66 -27.30
N GLN A 112 5.19 8.95 -26.86
CA GLN A 112 4.72 7.74 -27.54
C GLN A 112 4.23 8.06 -28.96
N MET A 113 3.53 9.16 -29.15
CA MET A 113 3.10 9.62 -30.49
C MET A 113 4.33 9.92 -31.40
N ALA A 114 5.38 10.51 -30.84
CA ALA A 114 6.62 10.77 -31.56
C ALA A 114 7.30 9.47 -32.01
N MET A 115 7.37 8.48 -31.12
CA MET A 115 7.92 7.15 -31.43
C MET A 115 7.12 6.39 -32.49
N LEU A 116 5.81 6.67 -32.57
CA LEU A 116 4.91 6.13 -33.60
C LEU A 116 4.94 6.93 -34.90
N GLY A 117 5.74 8.01 -35.00
CA GLY A 117 5.90 8.80 -36.21
C GLY A 117 4.84 9.87 -36.44
N ALA A 118 4.05 10.23 -35.43
CA ALA A 118 3.02 11.27 -35.53
C ALA A 118 3.65 12.64 -35.86
N PRO A 119 3.04 13.43 -36.77
CA PRO A 119 3.51 14.75 -37.14
C PRO A 119 3.64 15.72 -35.95
N ARG A 120 4.64 16.62 -35.99
CA ARG A 120 4.89 17.58 -34.92
C ARG A 120 3.67 18.45 -34.61
N ALA A 121 2.94 18.89 -35.64
CA ALA A 121 1.74 19.71 -35.47
C ALA A 121 0.61 18.96 -34.73
N GLU A 122 0.41 17.68 -35.03
CA GLU A 122 -0.56 16.84 -34.35
C GLU A 122 -0.18 16.61 -32.88
N ARG A 123 1.10 16.33 -32.59
CA ARG A 123 1.61 16.20 -31.24
C ARG A 123 1.44 17.46 -30.42
N ALA A 124 1.78 18.63 -30.98
CA ALA A 124 1.61 19.92 -30.32
C ALA A 124 0.15 20.20 -29.95
N ARG A 125 -0.78 19.97 -30.89
CA ARG A 125 -2.21 20.11 -30.64
C ARG A 125 -2.69 19.15 -29.53
N ARG A 126 -2.29 17.88 -29.59
CA ARG A 126 -2.70 16.86 -28.63
C ARG A 126 -2.14 17.14 -27.24
N SER A 127 -0.91 17.60 -27.14
CA SER A 127 -0.31 18.00 -25.88
C SER A 127 -1.06 19.18 -25.24
N ALA A 128 -1.34 20.24 -26.02
CA ALA A 128 -2.07 21.40 -25.55
C ALA A 128 -3.46 21.01 -25.02
N GLU A 129 -4.22 20.22 -25.78
CA GLU A 129 -5.54 19.71 -25.43
C GLU A 129 -5.51 18.94 -24.07
N LEU A 130 -4.57 18.01 -23.89
CA LEU A 130 -4.49 17.20 -22.69
C LEU A 130 -4.00 18.00 -21.48
N LEU A 131 -3.01 18.89 -21.66
CA LEU A 131 -2.52 19.75 -20.57
C LEU A 131 -3.56 20.75 -20.09
N GLU A 132 -4.34 21.34 -21.02
CA GLU A 132 -5.45 22.22 -20.68
C GLU A 132 -6.50 21.47 -19.84
N ARG A 133 -6.86 20.27 -20.27
CA ARG A 133 -7.84 19.44 -19.58
C ARG A 133 -7.48 19.09 -18.14
N VAL A 134 -6.19 18.88 -17.87
CA VAL A 134 -5.71 18.55 -16.52
C VAL A 134 -5.25 19.78 -15.73
N GLY A 135 -5.46 20.99 -16.27
CA GLY A 135 -5.10 22.25 -15.62
C GLY A 135 -3.59 22.46 -15.48
N LEU A 136 -2.79 21.96 -16.44
CA LEU A 136 -1.34 22.03 -16.44
C LEU A 136 -0.76 22.77 -17.65
N THR A 137 -1.52 23.67 -18.27
CA THR A 137 -1.07 24.46 -19.43
C THR A 137 0.22 25.25 -19.12
N GLU A 138 0.28 25.87 -17.95
CA GLU A 138 1.45 26.63 -17.48
C GLU A 138 2.68 25.74 -17.24
N ALA A 139 2.47 24.47 -16.97
CA ALA A 139 3.54 23.50 -16.72
C ALA A 139 4.05 22.80 -18.00
N ALA A 140 3.58 23.21 -19.20
CA ALA A 140 3.94 22.57 -20.46
C ALA A 140 5.47 22.50 -20.69
N GLY A 141 6.20 23.54 -20.30
CA GLY A 141 7.67 23.63 -20.39
C GLY A 141 8.41 23.13 -19.16
N ALA A 142 7.73 22.74 -18.09
CA ALA A 142 8.34 22.28 -16.86
C ALA A 142 8.89 20.84 -17.00
N ARG A 143 9.91 20.51 -16.21
CA ARG A 143 10.50 19.15 -16.13
C ARG A 143 9.89 18.38 -14.96
N PRO A 144 9.93 17.03 -14.96
CA PRO A 144 9.39 16.20 -13.89
C PRO A 144 9.84 16.55 -12.48
N ALA A 145 11.08 17.03 -12.32
CA ALA A 145 11.64 17.44 -11.04
C ALA A 145 10.99 18.71 -10.45
N GLU A 146 10.32 19.50 -11.28
CA GLU A 146 9.66 20.76 -10.91
C GLU A 146 8.20 20.56 -10.53
N LEU A 147 7.64 19.35 -10.77
CA LEU A 147 6.24 19.01 -10.53
C LEU A 147 6.00 18.50 -9.11
N SER A 148 4.84 18.84 -8.56
CA SER A 148 4.27 18.13 -7.41
C SER A 148 3.90 16.68 -7.77
N GLY A 149 3.62 15.83 -6.75
CA GLY A 149 3.20 14.44 -6.98
C GLY A 149 1.95 14.32 -7.85
N GLY A 150 0.94 15.11 -7.54
CA GLY A 150 -0.32 15.10 -8.31
C GLY A 150 -0.17 15.63 -9.73
N GLU A 151 0.69 16.63 -9.98
CA GLU A 151 0.98 17.12 -11.32
C GLU A 151 1.71 16.08 -12.16
N ALA A 152 2.76 15.47 -11.59
CA ALA A 152 3.52 14.41 -12.27
C ALA A 152 2.63 13.22 -12.64
N GLN A 153 1.69 12.86 -11.77
CA GLN A 153 0.73 11.80 -12.05
C GLN A 153 -0.23 12.18 -13.20
N ARG A 154 -0.80 13.39 -13.19
CA ARG A 154 -1.66 13.85 -14.29
C ARG A 154 -0.90 13.84 -15.62
N ILE A 155 0.38 14.23 -15.63
CA ILE A 155 1.26 14.12 -16.80
C ILE A 155 1.42 12.66 -17.24
N ALA A 156 1.65 11.73 -16.31
CA ALA A 156 1.78 10.30 -16.63
C ALA A 156 0.49 9.72 -17.23
N ILE A 157 -0.68 10.09 -16.69
CA ILE A 157 -1.98 9.69 -17.26
C ILE A 157 -2.15 10.27 -18.67
N CYS A 158 -1.86 11.56 -18.88
CA CYS A 158 -1.91 12.18 -20.21
C CYS A 158 -0.99 11.49 -21.21
N ALA A 159 0.23 11.14 -20.81
CA ALA A 159 1.19 10.44 -21.66
C ALA A 159 0.67 9.03 -22.06
N ALA A 160 0.05 8.32 -21.12
CA ALA A 160 -0.52 6.99 -21.38
C ALA A 160 -1.69 7.01 -22.38
N VAL A 161 -2.46 8.10 -22.45
CA VAL A 161 -3.66 8.20 -23.31
C VAL A 161 -3.46 9.05 -24.57
N ALA A 162 -2.33 9.73 -24.72
CA ALA A 162 -2.12 10.70 -25.81
C ALA A 162 -2.26 10.06 -27.21
N HIS A 163 -1.74 8.86 -27.40
CA HIS A 163 -1.79 8.12 -28.66
C HIS A 163 -3.10 7.35 -28.89
N ARG A 164 -4.13 7.60 -28.06
CA ARG A 164 -5.47 6.98 -28.12
C ARG A 164 -5.42 5.46 -28.11
N PRO A 165 -4.91 4.85 -27.04
CA PRO A 165 -4.81 3.40 -26.92
C PRO A 165 -6.19 2.75 -26.94
N ALA A 166 -6.28 1.51 -27.43
CA ALA A 166 -7.48 0.70 -27.34
C ALA A 166 -7.64 0.06 -25.93
N LEU A 167 -6.51 -0.13 -25.22
CA LEU A 167 -6.47 -0.67 -23.87
C LEU A 167 -5.58 0.20 -22.99
N LEU A 168 -6.12 0.66 -21.86
CA LEU A 168 -5.38 1.37 -20.81
C LEU A 168 -5.18 0.44 -19.62
N LEU A 169 -3.94 0.20 -19.26
CA LEU A 169 -3.54 -0.57 -18.09
C LEU A 169 -3.01 0.41 -17.04
N ALA A 170 -3.66 0.50 -15.89
CA ALA A 170 -3.26 1.39 -14.80
C ALA A 170 -3.01 0.57 -13.52
N ASP A 171 -1.73 0.44 -13.12
CA ASP A 171 -1.32 -0.30 -11.93
C ASP A 171 -1.07 0.68 -10.78
N GLU A 172 -1.95 0.64 -9.76
CA GLU A 172 -1.91 1.51 -8.57
C GLU A 172 -1.67 2.99 -8.90
N PRO A 173 -2.41 3.59 -9.85
CA PRO A 173 -2.09 4.90 -10.41
C PRO A 173 -2.20 6.05 -9.40
N ALA A 174 -2.72 5.81 -8.22
CA ALA A 174 -2.96 6.81 -7.20
C ALA A 174 -2.24 6.53 -5.87
N GLY A 175 -1.37 5.51 -5.81
CA GLY A 175 -0.77 5.00 -4.57
C GLY A 175 0.12 5.97 -3.79
N GLU A 176 0.54 7.09 -4.38
CA GLU A 176 1.39 8.11 -3.74
C GLU A 176 0.63 9.42 -3.43
N LEU A 177 -0.69 9.45 -3.62
CA LEU A 177 -1.51 10.66 -3.47
C LEU A 177 -2.33 10.67 -2.17
N ASP A 178 -2.76 11.88 -1.78
CA ASP A 178 -3.78 12.07 -0.78
C ASP A 178 -5.19 11.67 -1.29
N ALA A 179 -6.16 11.52 -0.40
CA ALA A 179 -7.51 11.06 -0.74
C ALA A 179 -8.23 11.95 -1.80
N ALA A 180 -7.91 13.24 -1.89
CA ALA A 180 -8.47 14.13 -2.90
C ALA A 180 -7.83 13.89 -4.26
N GLY A 181 -6.50 13.72 -4.29
CA GLY A 181 -5.73 13.39 -5.48
C GLY A 181 -6.11 12.03 -6.07
N VAL A 182 -6.36 11.03 -5.21
CA VAL A 182 -6.85 9.70 -5.60
C VAL A 182 -8.15 9.79 -6.39
N ARG A 183 -9.15 10.49 -5.84
CA ARG A 183 -10.45 10.68 -6.54
C ARG A 183 -10.29 11.39 -7.88
N THR A 184 -9.45 12.43 -7.92
CA THR A 184 -9.18 13.18 -9.16
C THR A 184 -8.52 12.31 -10.21
N ALA A 185 -7.54 11.49 -9.84
CA ALA A 185 -6.83 10.60 -10.74
C ALA A 185 -7.76 9.53 -11.34
N TYR A 186 -8.59 8.90 -10.50
CA TYR A 186 -9.55 7.90 -10.98
C TYR A 186 -10.59 8.54 -11.91
N ALA A 187 -11.19 9.68 -11.54
CA ALA A 187 -12.12 10.40 -12.39
C ALA A 187 -11.52 10.72 -13.76
N LEU A 188 -10.29 11.23 -13.78
CA LEU A 188 -9.56 11.56 -15.01
C LEU A 188 -9.34 10.33 -15.89
N ILE A 189 -8.92 9.21 -15.32
CA ILE A 189 -8.75 7.95 -16.05
C ILE A 189 -10.08 7.51 -16.68
N GLY A 190 -11.16 7.50 -15.88
CA GLY A 190 -12.48 7.10 -16.35
C GLY A 190 -13.05 8.00 -17.44
N GLU A 191 -12.89 9.32 -17.31
CA GLU A 191 -13.34 10.31 -18.31
C GLU A 191 -12.59 10.16 -19.62
N LEU A 192 -11.24 10.18 -19.58
CA LEU A 192 -10.40 10.09 -20.78
C LEU A 192 -10.61 8.78 -21.52
N ALA A 193 -10.80 7.68 -20.77
CA ALA A 193 -11.04 6.36 -21.35
C ALA A 193 -12.40 6.30 -22.08
N ARG A 194 -13.47 6.77 -21.44
CA ARG A 194 -14.82 6.77 -22.04
C ARG A 194 -14.88 7.63 -23.29
N GLU A 195 -14.28 8.82 -23.25
CA GLU A 195 -14.24 9.72 -24.43
C GLU A 195 -13.49 9.13 -25.61
N GLN A 196 -12.43 8.37 -25.35
CA GLN A 196 -11.63 7.76 -26.41
C GLN A 196 -12.14 6.37 -26.80
N GLY A 197 -13.14 5.85 -26.10
CA GLY A 197 -13.65 4.49 -26.29
C GLY A 197 -12.62 3.42 -25.95
N ALA A 198 -11.69 3.70 -25.02
CA ALA A 198 -10.68 2.76 -24.58
C ALA A 198 -11.26 1.80 -23.53
N THR A 199 -10.81 0.54 -23.57
CA THR A 199 -11.01 -0.42 -22.47
C THR A 199 -10.01 -0.11 -21.36
N VAL A 200 -10.42 -0.18 -20.10
CA VAL A 200 -9.53 0.10 -18.94
C VAL A 200 -9.45 -1.09 -18.02
N VAL A 201 -8.24 -1.42 -17.62
CA VAL A 201 -7.97 -2.31 -16.48
C VAL A 201 -7.24 -1.49 -15.42
N LEU A 202 -7.95 -1.19 -14.35
CA LEU A 202 -7.44 -0.39 -13.22
C LEU A 202 -7.18 -1.32 -12.03
N VAL A 203 -5.93 -1.50 -11.68
CA VAL A 203 -5.52 -2.25 -10.48
C VAL A 203 -5.40 -1.31 -9.31
N SER A 204 -6.04 -1.65 -8.20
CA SER A 204 -5.90 -0.91 -6.94
C SER A 204 -6.17 -1.77 -5.71
N HIS A 205 -5.71 -1.31 -4.56
CA HIS A 205 -6.15 -1.77 -3.24
C HIS A 205 -7.19 -0.82 -2.62
N ASP A 206 -7.45 0.34 -3.23
CA ASP A 206 -8.43 1.32 -2.78
C ASP A 206 -9.82 0.99 -3.36
N PRO A 207 -10.83 0.73 -2.50
CA PRO A 207 -12.21 0.50 -2.94
C PRO A 207 -12.79 1.65 -3.76
N GLY A 208 -12.30 2.89 -3.62
CA GLY A 208 -12.72 4.04 -4.42
C GLY A 208 -12.54 3.84 -5.93
N ALA A 209 -11.64 2.95 -6.35
CA ALA A 209 -11.46 2.57 -7.75
C ALA A 209 -12.72 1.93 -8.36
N ALA A 210 -13.53 1.23 -7.56
CA ALA A 210 -14.80 0.65 -8.02
C ALA A 210 -15.82 1.74 -8.44
N GLY A 211 -15.73 2.94 -7.86
CA GLY A 211 -16.68 4.04 -8.15
C GLY A 211 -16.62 4.59 -9.58
N ILE A 212 -15.55 4.33 -10.32
CA ILE A 212 -15.43 4.72 -11.74
C ILE A 212 -15.58 3.57 -12.71
N ALA A 213 -15.59 2.34 -12.21
CA ALA A 213 -15.61 1.11 -12.99
C ALA A 213 -17.05 0.67 -13.33
N ASP A 214 -17.21 0.09 -14.51
CA ASP A 214 -18.46 -0.58 -14.89
C ASP A 214 -18.62 -1.89 -14.13
N ARG A 215 -17.47 -2.49 -13.74
CA ARG A 215 -17.38 -3.73 -12.98
C ARG A 215 -16.13 -3.76 -12.12
N ALA A 216 -16.26 -4.24 -10.89
CA ALA A 216 -15.15 -4.51 -9.99
C ALA A 216 -14.96 -6.01 -9.80
N VAL A 217 -13.72 -6.48 -9.83
CA VAL A 217 -13.34 -7.87 -9.60
C VAL A 217 -12.27 -7.95 -8.52
N HIS A 218 -12.36 -8.92 -7.63
CA HIS A 218 -11.38 -9.10 -6.58
C HIS A 218 -10.47 -10.29 -6.87
N ILE A 219 -9.17 -10.07 -6.76
CA ILE A 219 -8.16 -11.13 -6.85
C ILE A 219 -7.58 -11.38 -5.47
N ARG A 220 -7.60 -12.65 -5.05
CA ARG A 220 -6.98 -13.14 -3.81
C ARG A 220 -6.23 -14.44 -4.11
N ASP A 221 -4.99 -14.56 -3.61
CA ASP A 221 -4.13 -15.74 -3.80
C ASP A 221 -4.03 -16.20 -5.28
N GLY A 222 -3.91 -15.22 -6.18
CA GLY A 222 -3.80 -15.49 -7.63
C GLY A 222 -5.07 -15.97 -8.32
N ARG A 223 -6.24 -15.88 -7.68
CA ARG A 223 -7.54 -16.30 -8.21
C ARG A 223 -8.57 -15.18 -8.14
N LEU A 224 -9.54 -15.22 -9.03
CA LEU A 224 -10.73 -14.38 -8.94
C LEU A 224 -11.61 -14.88 -7.80
N SER A 225 -11.94 -14.03 -6.82
CA SER A 225 -12.75 -14.40 -5.66
C SER A 225 -14.20 -13.97 -5.79
N ASP A 226 -14.44 -12.75 -6.21
CA ASP A 226 -15.76 -12.17 -6.35
C ASP A 226 -15.78 -11.10 -7.45
N GLU A 227 -16.97 -10.77 -7.92
CA GLU A 227 -17.24 -9.83 -9.00
C GLU A 227 -18.50 -9.03 -8.68
N ALA A 228 -18.45 -7.72 -8.84
CA ALA A 228 -19.59 -6.83 -8.69
C ALA A 228 -19.77 -5.95 -9.93
N ALA A 229 -20.98 -5.87 -10.45
CA ALA A 229 -21.34 -4.96 -11.54
C ALA A 229 -21.74 -3.60 -10.94
N GLY A 230 -20.97 -2.55 -11.24
CA GLY A 230 -21.21 -1.19 -10.73
C GLY A 230 -21.22 -1.15 -9.19
N THR A 231 -22.27 -0.53 -8.61
CA THR A 231 -22.50 -0.46 -7.16
C THR A 231 -23.39 -1.63 -6.64
N GLY A 232 -23.56 -2.70 -7.44
CA GLY A 232 -24.39 -3.85 -7.09
C GLY A 232 -23.75 -4.77 -6.05
N GLU A 233 -24.55 -5.72 -5.54
CA GLU A 233 -24.05 -6.75 -4.63
C GLU A 233 -22.95 -7.59 -5.32
N ALA A 234 -21.87 -7.85 -4.59
CA ALA A 234 -20.78 -8.67 -5.08
C ALA A 234 -21.22 -10.15 -5.19
N ALA A 235 -21.07 -10.74 -6.36
CA ALA A 235 -21.28 -12.15 -6.57
C ALA A 235 -19.99 -12.94 -6.35
N ILE A 236 -20.08 -14.03 -5.59
CA ILE A 236 -18.95 -14.93 -5.35
C ILE A 236 -18.69 -15.76 -6.60
N VAL A 237 -17.46 -15.79 -7.08
CA VAL A 237 -17.07 -16.56 -8.26
C VAL A 237 -16.92 -18.04 -7.89
N VAL A 238 -17.66 -18.90 -8.58
CA VAL A 238 -17.49 -20.35 -8.49
C VAL A 238 -16.48 -20.77 -9.57
N GLY A 239 -15.30 -21.16 -9.14
CA GLY A 239 -14.24 -21.63 -10.03
C GLY A 239 -14.51 -23.01 -10.62
N ARG A 240 -13.74 -23.39 -11.65
CA ARG A 240 -13.81 -24.74 -12.24
C ARG A 240 -13.49 -25.78 -11.17
N GLY A 241 -14.32 -26.84 -11.09
CA GLY A 241 -14.24 -27.84 -10.02
C GLY A 241 -15.07 -27.50 -8.79
N GLY A 242 -15.90 -26.44 -8.83
CA GLY A 242 -16.87 -26.11 -7.78
C GLY A 242 -16.27 -25.46 -6.53
N TRP A 243 -14.99 -25.05 -6.56
CA TRP A 243 -14.44 -24.30 -5.42
C TRP A 243 -14.93 -22.85 -5.45
N MET A 244 -15.20 -22.29 -4.28
CA MET A 244 -15.51 -20.88 -4.06
C MET A 244 -14.76 -20.38 -2.83
N ARG A 245 -14.43 -19.10 -2.80
CA ARG A 245 -13.89 -18.46 -1.60
C ARG A 245 -14.97 -17.57 -1.01
N LEU A 246 -15.34 -17.84 0.22
CA LEU A 246 -16.24 -16.97 0.96
C LEU A 246 -15.44 -15.81 1.57
N PRO A 247 -15.98 -14.57 1.57
CA PRO A 247 -15.40 -13.46 2.28
C PRO A 247 -15.17 -13.77 3.75
N GLU A 248 -14.05 -13.34 4.31
CA GLU A 248 -13.72 -13.60 5.72
C GLU A 248 -14.72 -12.98 6.70
N GLU A 249 -15.32 -11.86 6.34
CA GLU A 249 -16.40 -11.22 7.09
C GLU A 249 -17.61 -12.14 7.17
N LEU A 250 -18.05 -12.68 6.04
CA LEU A 250 -19.16 -13.62 5.96
C LEU A 250 -18.88 -14.90 6.77
N LEU A 251 -17.66 -15.43 6.70
CA LEU A 251 -17.24 -16.61 7.49
C LEU A 251 -17.27 -16.32 8.98
N ARG A 252 -16.82 -15.13 9.39
CA ARG A 252 -16.80 -14.70 10.78
C ARG A 252 -18.22 -14.49 11.32
N ASP A 253 -19.05 -13.78 10.58
CA ASP A 253 -20.44 -13.49 10.97
C ASP A 253 -21.28 -14.76 11.05
N ALA A 254 -21.01 -15.74 10.18
CA ALA A 254 -21.62 -17.06 10.19
C ALA A 254 -20.99 -18.03 11.21
N GLY A 255 -19.93 -17.63 11.94
CA GLY A 255 -19.24 -18.50 12.88
C GLY A 255 -18.51 -19.69 12.23
N ILE A 256 -18.17 -19.59 10.94
CA ILE A 256 -17.53 -20.65 10.18
C ILE A 256 -16.02 -20.60 10.38
N GLY A 257 -15.45 -21.62 11.03
CA GLY A 257 -14.02 -21.78 11.24
C GLY A 257 -13.31 -22.54 10.11
N ARG A 258 -12.45 -23.50 10.51
CA ARG A 258 -11.66 -24.31 9.55
C ARG A 258 -12.49 -25.29 8.72
N LEU A 259 -13.65 -25.69 9.23
CA LEU A 259 -14.52 -26.66 8.59
C LEU A 259 -15.94 -26.13 8.48
N ALA A 260 -16.55 -26.33 7.33
CA ALA A 260 -17.93 -26.01 7.06
C ALA A 260 -18.63 -27.23 6.44
N ARG A 261 -19.94 -27.35 6.65
CA ARG A 261 -20.80 -28.31 5.97
C ARG A 261 -21.62 -27.57 4.96
N ALA A 262 -21.69 -28.10 3.74
CA ALA A 262 -22.56 -27.61 2.70
C ALA A 262 -23.82 -28.49 2.64
N GLU A 263 -24.99 -27.88 2.72
CA GLU A 263 -26.30 -28.54 2.67
C GLU A 263 -27.10 -28.01 1.49
N PRO A 264 -27.62 -28.84 0.61
CA PRO A 264 -28.49 -28.39 -0.47
C PRO A 264 -29.76 -27.78 0.11
N GLN A 265 -30.13 -26.61 -0.35
CA GLN A 265 -31.36 -25.91 0.01
C GLN A 265 -32.11 -25.50 -1.26
N HIS A 266 -33.43 -25.32 -1.21
CA HIS A 266 -34.21 -24.92 -2.38
C HIS A 266 -33.64 -23.67 -3.05
N GLY A 267 -33.11 -23.87 -4.27
CA GLY A 267 -32.49 -22.77 -5.06
C GLY A 267 -31.07 -22.39 -4.70
N GLY A 268 -30.38 -23.13 -3.79
CA GLY A 268 -29.03 -22.76 -3.37
C GLY A 268 -28.32 -23.84 -2.56
N VAL A 269 -27.20 -23.44 -1.98
CA VAL A 269 -26.40 -24.24 -1.04
C VAL A 269 -26.23 -23.42 0.24
N LEU A 270 -26.68 -24.00 1.36
CA LEU A 270 -26.44 -23.45 2.69
C LEU A 270 -25.08 -23.94 3.20
N ILE A 271 -24.25 -23.03 3.65
CA ILE A 271 -22.94 -23.34 4.25
C ILE A 271 -23.02 -23.02 5.74
N VAL A 272 -22.88 -24.04 6.58
CA VAL A 272 -22.97 -23.93 8.03
C VAL A 272 -21.68 -24.40 8.69
N PRO A 273 -21.37 -23.95 9.93
CA PRO A 273 -20.23 -24.44 10.68
C PRO A 273 -20.28 -25.97 10.82
N ALA A 274 -19.18 -26.66 10.57
CA ALA A 274 -19.06 -28.10 10.82
C ALA A 274 -18.26 -28.32 12.12
N GLY A 275 -18.96 -28.77 13.15
CA GLY A 275 -18.44 -28.98 14.50
C GLY A 275 -19.01 -28.02 15.52
N GLU A 276 -18.80 -28.29 16.80
CA GLU A 276 -19.05 -27.30 17.86
C GLU A 276 -18.31 -26.01 17.51
N PRO A 277 -18.85 -24.81 17.86
CA PRO A 277 -18.15 -23.56 17.65
C PRO A 277 -16.80 -23.69 18.35
N GLY A 278 -15.85 -24.23 17.59
CA GLY A 278 -14.48 -24.32 18.05
C GLY A 278 -14.08 -22.88 18.26
N GLU A 279 -13.68 -22.59 19.50
CA GLU A 279 -12.82 -21.44 19.76
C GLU A 279 -11.87 -21.33 18.59
N GLN A 280 -12.22 -20.46 17.62
CA GLN A 280 -11.20 -20.03 16.72
C GLN A 280 -10.20 -19.37 17.63
N ALA A 281 -9.10 -20.02 17.75
CA ALA A 281 -7.87 -19.33 18.03
C ALA A 281 -7.60 -18.32 16.85
N VAL A 282 -8.24 -17.14 16.90
CA VAL A 282 -7.44 -15.99 17.26
C VAL A 282 -6.59 -16.49 18.39
N ALA A 283 -5.32 -16.90 18.08
CA ALA A 283 -4.40 -17.48 19.04
C ALA A 283 -4.66 -16.71 20.32
N ALA A 284 -5.24 -17.43 21.30
CA ALA A 284 -5.81 -16.78 22.45
C ALA A 284 -4.67 -15.92 23.01
N TYR A 285 -4.78 -14.65 22.71
CA TYR A 285 -3.96 -13.65 23.37
C TYR A 285 -4.33 -13.87 24.83
N ARG A 286 -3.54 -14.63 25.54
CA ARG A 286 -3.65 -14.75 26.99
C ARG A 286 -3.58 -13.32 27.46
N GLU A 287 -4.69 -12.81 27.98
CA GLU A 287 -4.69 -11.53 28.66
C GLU A 287 -3.54 -11.56 29.66
N PRO A 288 -2.46 -10.83 29.42
CA PRO A 288 -1.51 -10.58 30.48
C PRO A 288 -2.29 -9.80 31.52
N GLY A 289 -2.17 -10.20 32.77
CA GLY A 289 -2.86 -9.51 33.87
C GLY A 289 -2.72 -8.01 33.74
N ALA A 290 -3.81 -7.29 33.95
CA ALA A 290 -3.95 -5.86 33.74
C ALA A 290 -2.67 -5.11 34.15
N ALA A 291 -1.97 -4.53 33.19
CA ALA A 291 -0.82 -3.69 33.48
C ALA A 291 -1.32 -2.51 34.31
N ARG A 292 -0.60 -2.17 35.38
CA ARG A 292 -0.92 -0.98 36.18
C ARG A 292 -0.84 0.24 35.25
N PRO A 293 -1.84 1.16 35.30
CA PRO A 293 -1.77 2.40 34.54
C PRO A 293 -0.48 3.12 34.90
N VAL A 294 0.33 3.41 33.86
CA VAL A 294 1.52 4.26 34.03
C VAL A 294 1.01 5.70 33.95
N GLU A 295 0.98 6.39 35.08
CA GLU A 295 0.60 7.81 35.11
C GLU A 295 1.79 8.69 34.76
N GLY A 296 1.55 9.77 33.97
CA GLY A 296 2.54 10.76 33.60
C GLY A 296 2.64 11.03 32.12
N VAL A 297 3.56 11.93 31.77
CA VAL A 297 3.88 12.31 30.40
C VAL A 297 5.16 11.58 29.99
N ALA A 298 5.08 10.75 28.96
CA ALA A 298 6.22 10.00 28.46
C ALA A 298 7.08 10.82 27.49
N ALA A 299 6.45 11.71 26.71
CA ALA A 299 7.16 12.58 25.78
C ALA A 299 6.44 13.93 25.66
N GLU A 300 7.19 15.00 25.53
CA GLU A 300 6.68 16.35 25.42
C GLU A 300 7.49 17.17 24.43
N MET A 301 6.81 17.99 23.68
CA MET A 301 7.38 18.98 22.76
C MET A 301 6.81 20.34 23.08
N GLN A 302 7.65 21.37 23.21
CA GLN A 302 7.24 22.75 23.50
C GLN A 302 7.85 23.69 22.46
N ASP A 303 7.02 24.45 21.74
CA ASP A 303 7.37 25.47 20.73
C ASP A 303 8.42 25.02 19.70
N VAL A 304 8.31 23.77 19.23
CA VAL A 304 9.27 23.15 18.35
C VAL A 304 9.16 23.71 16.94
N VAL A 305 10.31 24.17 16.41
CA VAL A 305 10.46 24.67 15.04
C VAL A 305 11.43 23.80 14.28
N VAL A 306 11.01 23.30 13.12
CA VAL A 306 11.86 22.55 12.18
C VAL A 306 11.72 23.11 10.79
N ARG A 307 12.85 23.44 10.16
CA ARG A 307 12.94 23.89 8.78
C ARG A 307 13.87 22.98 7.99
N PHE A 308 13.58 22.83 6.72
CA PHE A 308 14.42 22.13 5.76
C PHE A 308 14.75 23.01 4.57
N GLY A 309 15.93 22.84 4.01
CA GLY A 309 16.44 23.65 2.89
C GLY A 309 17.32 24.78 3.34
N ARG A 310 17.73 25.66 2.41
CA ARG A 310 18.53 26.86 2.65
C ARG A 310 18.10 28.00 1.73
N GLY A 311 18.07 29.21 2.23
CA GLY A 311 17.77 30.40 1.47
C GLY A 311 16.35 30.38 0.88
N ARG A 312 16.17 30.69 -0.43
CA ARG A 312 14.85 30.75 -1.08
C ARG A 312 14.09 29.42 -1.12
N ARG A 313 14.72 28.29 -0.81
CA ARG A 313 14.12 26.94 -0.76
C ARG A 313 13.89 26.46 0.69
N GLU A 314 14.02 27.35 1.66
CA GLU A 314 13.71 27.02 3.05
C GLU A 314 12.20 26.83 3.23
N ARG A 315 11.82 25.69 3.84
CA ARG A 315 10.43 25.35 4.15
C ARG A 315 10.31 25.01 5.63
N THR A 316 9.46 25.72 6.33
CA THR A 316 9.08 25.37 7.71
C THR A 316 8.12 24.17 7.65
N VAL A 317 8.46 23.11 8.36
CA VAL A 317 7.67 21.88 8.43
C VAL A 317 6.95 21.73 9.77
N LEU A 318 7.60 22.12 10.86
CA LEU A 318 6.96 22.33 12.16
C LEU A 318 7.17 23.76 12.56
N ASP A 319 6.09 24.49 12.86
CA ASP A 319 6.15 25.87 13.29
C ASP A 319 5.56 26.00 14.71
N ARG A 320 6.44 26.24 15.70
CA ARG A 320 6.11 26.38 17.13
C ARG A 320 5.11 25.35 17.66
N ARG A 321 5.32 24.08 17.25
CA ARG A 321 4.41 23.00 17.64
C ARG A 321 4.70 22.51 19.05
N SER A 322 3.62 22.41 19.83
CA SER A 322 3.64 21.81 21.18
C SER A 322 2.72 20.61 21.21
N ALA A 323 3.16 19.54 21.86
CA ALA A 323 2.39 18.31 22.01
C ALA A 323 2.88 17.52 23.23
N SER A 324 1.97 16.83 23.91
CA SER A 324 2.32 15.92 25.01
C SER A 324 1.73 14.54 24.75
N PHE A 325 2.46 13.52 25.15
CA PHE A 325 2.11 12.11 24.93
C PHE A 325 2.07 11.41 26.28
N ALA A 326 0.88 10.96 26.66
CA ALA A 326 0.66 10.30 27.95
C ALA A 326 1.33 8.92 27.99
N ALA A 327 1.90 8.57 29.14
CA ALA A 327 2.57 7.30 29.33
C ALA A 327 1.60 6.12 29.23
N GLY A 328 2.02 5.03 28.59
CA GLY A 328 1.22 3.81 28.46
C GLY A 328 -0.03 3.94 27.57
N ARG A 329 -0.11 4.98 26.74
CA ARG A 329 -1.24 5.23 25.84
C ARG A 329 -0.81 5.24 24.39
N MET A 330 -1.75 4.95 23.49
CA MET A 330 -1.58 5.08 22.06
C MET A 330 -2.14 6.41 21.57
N THR A 331 -1.28 7.28 21.02
CA THR A 331 -1.67 8.56 20.43
C THR A 331 -1.55 8.51 18.93
N ALA A 332 -2.64 8.81 18.20
CA ALA A 332 -2.63 8.99 16.76
C ALA A 332 -2.29 10.43 16.39
N VAL A 333 -1.24 10.62 15.57
CA VAL A 333 -0.88 11.92 14.98
C VAL A 333 -1.42 11.97 13.57
N THR A 334 -2.37 12.89 13.33
CA THR A 334 -3.10 13.03 12.06
C THR A 334 -2.72 14.32 11.32
N GLY A 335 -3.12 14.43 10.05
CA GLY A 335 -2.86 15.57 9.18
C GLY A 335 -2.54 15.13 7.77
N ARG A 336 -2.61 16.06 6.79
CA ARG A 336 -2.35 15.79 5.37
C ARG A 336 -0.92 15.30 5.12
N SER A 337 -0.71 14.73 3.93
CA SER A 337 0.67 14.43 3.48
C SER A 337 1.51 15.72 3.47
N GLY A 338 2.69 15.66 4.07
CA GLY A 338 3.57 16.82 4.22
C GLY A 338 3.26 17.77 5.38
N SER A 339 2.29 17.46 6.27
CA SER A 339 1.99 18.25 7.49
C SER A 339 3.04 18.16 8.58
N GLY A 340 4.06 17.31 8.43
CA GLY A 340 5.14 17.17 9.41
C GLY A 340 5.03 15.98 10.35
N LYS A 341 4.08 15.04 10.16
CA LYS A 341 3.92 13.84 11.00
C LYS A 341 5.21 13.05 11.18
N SER A 342 5.82 12.64 10.09
CA SER A 342 7.11 11.91 10.11
C SER A 342 8.24 12.74 10.71
N THR A 343 8.22 14.07 10.52
CA THR A 343 9.19 14.99 11.12
C THR A 343 9.02 15.04 12.63
N LEU A 344 7.79 15.10 13.13
CA LEU A 344 7.47 15.04 14.56
C LEU A 344 8.03 13.76 15.18
N LEU A 345 7.75 12.59 14.58
CA LEU A 345 8.30 11.32 15.07
C LEU A 345 9.84 11.32 15.07
N ARG A 346 10.47 11.86 14.03
CA ARG A 346 11.94 11.94 13.96
C ARG A 346 12.54 12.91 14.99
N VAL A 347 11.82 13.96 15.34
CA VAL A 347 12.21 14.89 16.42
C VAL A 347 12.15 14.19 17.78
N LEU A 348 11.05 13.49 18.09
CA LEU A 348 10.92 12.68 19.31
C LEU A 348 11.99 11.57 19.40
N ALA A 349 12.39 11.00 18.26
CA ALA A 349 13.45 10.00 18.18
C ALA A 349 14.87 10.60 18.32
N GLY A 350 15.03 11.92 18.37
CA GLY A 350 16.35 12.58 18.31
C GLY A 350 17.09 12.30 16.99
N LEU A 351 16.35 12.09 15.90
CA LEU A 351 16.89 11.95 14.53
C LEU A 351 16.94 13.28 13.78
N VAL A 352 16.06 14.20 14.14
CA VAL A 352 16.02 15.57 13.62
C VAL A 352 16.16 16.53 14.81
N ARG A 353 17.15 17.41 14.75
CA ARG A 353 17.34 18.45 15.74
C ARG A 353 16.48 19.65 15.37
N PRO A 354 15.56 20.12 16.25
CA PRO A 354 14.81 21.33 15.99
C PRO A 354 15.71 22.58 16.10
N GLU A 355 15.35 23.64 15.38
CA GLU A 355 16.04 24.93 15.45
C GLU A 355 15.65 25.72 16.70
N ALA A 356 14.42 25.53 17.18
CA ALA A 356 13.92 26.15 18.41
C ALA A 356 12.95 25.19 19.10
N GLY A 357 12.68 25.46 20.36
CA GLY A 357 11.80 24.65 21.20
C GLY A 357 12.54 23.57 22.00
N VAL A 358 11.79 22.89 22.85
CA VAL A 358 12.29 21.88 23.80
C VAL A 358 11.58 20.56 23.54
N VAL A 359 12.32 19.47 23.57
CA VAL A 359 11.78 18.11 23.48
C VAL A 359 12.33 17.28 24.61
N THR A 360 11.40 16.71 25.41
CA THR A 360 11.72 15.82 26.52
C THR A 360 11.05 14.48 26.30
N VAL A 361 11.78 13.39 26.49
CA VAL A 361 11.28 12.02 26.37
C VAL A 361 11.82 11.19 27.53
N ALA A 362 10.94 10.46 28.20
CA ALA A 362 11.29 9.68 29.40
C ALA A 362 12.06 10.49 30.46
N GLY A 363 11.74 11.79 30.59
CA GLY A 363 12.42 12.72 31.49
C GLY A 363 13.81 13.21 31.03
N GLU A 364 14.32 12.72 29.88
CA GLU A 364 15.59 13.17 29.30
C GLU A 364 15.35 14.28 28.26
N LEU A 365 16.18 15.32 28.28
CA LEU A 365 16.17 16.42 27.30
C LEU A 365 16.80 15.95 25.99
N VAL A 366 15.99 15.82 24.92
CA VAL A 366 16.45 15.34 23.59
C VAL A 366 17.05 16.45 22.75
N THR A 367 16.60 17.70 22.92
CA THR A 367 16.96 18.89 22.11
C THR A 367 18.40 19.27 22.27
N GLY A 368 19.28 18.81 22.81
CA GLY A 368 20.68 19.22 22.95
C GLY A 368 21.66 18.09 22.71
N LEU A 369 21.16 16.88 22.50
CA LEU A 369 21.99 15.70 22.38
C LEU A 369 22.89 15.78 21.14
N GLY A 370 24.15 15.42 21.33
CA GLY A 370 25.08 15.16 20.24
C GLY A 370 24.77 13.84 19.52
N PRO A 371 25.35 13.57 18.35
CA PRO A 371 25.02 12.36 17.56
C PRO A 371 25.18 11.04 18.34
N ALA A 372 26.24 10.91 19.14
CA ALA A 372 26.51 9.72 19.95
C ALA A 372 25.51 9.56 21.11
N GLU A 373 25.18 10.65 21.77
CA GLU A 373 24.22 10.70 22.86
C GLU A 373 22.80 10.39 22.36
N ALA A 374 22.40 10.98 21.23
CA ALA A 374 21.14 10.69 20.56
C ALA A 374 21.03 9.21 20.13
N ALA A 375 22.12 8.59 19.67
CA ALA A 375 22.15 7.16 19.38
C ALA A 375 22.00 6.32 20.65
N ALA A 376 22.66 6.69 21.75
CA ALA A 376 22.51 6.02 23.04
C ALA A 376 21.10 6.18 23.62
N PHE A 377 20.51 7.36 23.51
CA PHE A 377 19.14 7.66 23.89
C PHE A 377 18.15 6.75 23.13
N ARG A 378 18.25 6.67 21.77
CA ARG A 378 17.38 5.79 20.99
C ARG A 378 17.50 4.33 21.40
N ARG A 379 18.71 3.84 21.63
CA ARG A 379 18.91 2.46 22.10
C ARG A 379 18.19 2.17 23.42
N ARG A 380 18.16 3.13 24.34
CA ARG A 380 17.54 2.95 25.65
C ARG A 380 16.01 3.09 25.63
N HIS A 381 15.51 4.10 24.90
CA HIS A 381 14.14 4.58 25.10
C HIS A 381 13.21 4.39 23.91
N VAL A 382 13.72 4.29 22.67
CA VAL A 382 12.89 4.41 21.45
C VAL A 382 12.84 3.13 20.65
N GLY A 383 11.63 2.64 20.37
CA GLY A 383 11.34 1.69 19.29
C GLY A 383 10.84 2.46 18.07
N LEU A 384 11.44 2.26 16.89
CA LEU A 384 11.05 2.97 15.68
C LEU A 384 10.63 2.00 14.59
N VAL A 385 9.43 2.24 14.06
CA VAL A 385 8.90 1.59 12.86
C VAL A 385 8.74 2.66 11.78
N SER A 386 9.55 2.59 10.74
CA SER A 386 9.47 3.49 9.59
C SER A 386 8.46 2.97 8.56
N GLN A 387 8.01 3.84 7.68
CA GLN A 387 7.06 3.53 6.60
C GLN A 387 7.51 2.33 5.73
N ASP A 388 8.82 2.18 5.50
CA ASP A 388 9.39 1.06 4.74
C ASP A 388 9.80 -0.14 5.62
N ALA A 389 9.26 -0.25 6.84
CA ALA A 389 9.62 -1.23 7.85
C ALA A 389 11.11 -1.19 8.30
N GLY A 390 12.04 -0.78 7.45
CA GLY A 390 13.47 -0.61 7.72
C GLY A 390 14.16 -1.91 8.17
N LEU A 391 13.70 -3.07 7.71
CA LEU A 391 14.26 -4.38 8.05
C LEU A 391 15.50 -4.67 7.21
N VAL A 392 16.38 -5.51 7.76
CA VAL A 392 17.55 -6.01 7.04
C VAL A 392 17.11 -7.21 6.17
N GLY A 393 17.03 -7.02 4.86
CA GLY A 393 16.37 -7.93 3.91
C GLY A 393 16.93 -9.35 3.91
N HIS A 394 18.25 -9.49 3.94
CA HIS A 394 18.93 -10.79 3.92
C HIS A 394 18.89 -11.57 5.25
N LEU A 395 18.46 -10.95 6.34
CA LEU A 395 18.23 -11.60 7.61
C LEU A 395 16.81 -12.20 7.68
N SER A 396 16.65 -13.24 8.49
CA SER A 396 15.34 -13.81 8.81
C SER A 396 14.52 -12.87 9.71
N ALA A 397 13.26 -13.21 9.93
CA ALA A 397 12.41 -12.49 10.88
C ALA A 397 13.00 -12.51 12.29
N ALA A 398 13.45 -13.69 12.77
CA ALA A 398 14.08 -13.84 14.08
C ALA A 398 15.37 -13.04 14.20
N GLU A 399 16.28 -13.12 13.22
CA GLU A 399 17.54 -12.38 13.21
C GLU A 399 17.35 -10.87 13.21
N ASN A 400 16.31 -10.35 12.58
CA ASN A 400 15.96 -8.91 12.65
C ASN A 400 15.55 -8.47 14.06
N VAL A 401 14.83 -9.33 14.80
CA VAL A 401 14.44 -9.06 16.20
C VAL A 401 15.65 -9.23 17.13
N GLU A 402 16.44 -10.29 16.93
CA GLU A 402 17.66 -10.55 17.69
C GLU A 402 18.66 -9.40 17.58
N LEU A 403 18.85 -8.87 16.36
CA LEU A 403 19.69 -7.69 16.14
C LEU A 403 19.25 -6.50 17.01
N ALA A 404 17.95 -6.27 17.15
CA ALA A 404 17.45 -5.19 17.99
C ALA A 404 17.68 -5.43 19.48
N LEU A 405 17.55 -6.67 19.95
CA LEU A 405 17.87 -7.07 21.32
C LEU A 405 19.36 -6.86 21.59
N ALA A 406 20.22 -7.36 20.71
CA ALA A 406 21.68 -7.23 20.81
C ALA A 406 22.14 -5.74 20.84
N VAL A 407 21.59 -4.91 19.95
CA VAL A 407 21.90 -3.45 19.91
C VAL A 407 21.50 -2.76 21.22
N ARG A 408 20.44 -3.24 21.89
CA ARG A 408 19.97 -2.68 23.16
C ARG A 408 20.65 -3.28 24.40
N GLY A 409 21.48 -4.32 24.20
CA GLY A 409 22.07 -5.09 25.30
C GLY A 409 21.00 -5.74 26.19
N ARG A 410 19.94 -6.26 25.55
CA ARG A 410 18.83 -6.93 26.23
C ARG A 410 18.83 -8.41 25.85
N ASP A 411 18.64 -9.26 26.84
CA ASP A 411 18.36 -10.66 26.63
C ASP A 411 16.86 -10.85 26.34
N GLY A 412 16.54 -11.82 25.50
CA GLY A 412 15.16 -12.17 25.15
C GLY A 412 15.13 -13.19 24.01
N ASP A 413 14.02 -13.90 23.90
CA ASP A 413 13.79 -14.82 22.78
C ASP A 413 13.10 -14.07 21.62
N PRO A 414 13.74 -13.90 20.46
CA PRO A 414 13.14 -13.31 19.29
C PRO A 414 11.86 -14.01 18.83
N ARG A 415 11.78 -15.34 19.06
CA ARG A 415 10.66 -16.19 18.65
C ARG A 415 9.40 -15.84 19.41
N GLU A 416 9.52 -15.50 20.69
CA GLU A 416 8.38 -15.10 21.53
C GLU A 416 7.67 -13.85 20.95
N TRP A 417 8.41 -12.83 20.54
CA TRP A 417 7.86 -11.64 19.93
C TRP A 417 7.16 -11.92 18.60
N LEU A 418 7.74 -12.79 17.78
CA LEU A 418 7.17 -13.17 16.49
C LEU A 418 5.91 -14.04 16.65
N MET A 419 5.90 -14.96 17.61
CA MET A 419 4.71 -15.76 17.92
C MET A 419 3.54 -14.88 18.41
N ARG A 420 3.80 -13.90 19.28
CA ARG A 420 2.80 -12.94 19.74
C ARG A 420 2.16 -12.15 18.61
N LEU A 421 2.87 -11.99 17.48
CA LEU A 421 2.40 -11.27 16.30
C LEU A 421 1.91 -12.21 15.19
N GLY A 422 1.66 -13.49 15.48
CA GLY A 422 1.12 -14.47 14.54
C GLY A 422 2.08 -14.82 13.40
N LEU A 423 3.40 -14.84 13.69
CA LEU A 423 4.46 -15.14 12.73
C LEU A 423 5.23 -16.42 13.04
N GLU A 424 4.65 -17.35 13.83
CA GLU A 424 5.28 -18.59 14.25
C GLU A 424 5.79 -19.45 13.09
N HIS A 425 5.09 -19.41 11.96
CA HIS A 425 5.43 -20.15 10.74
C HIS A 425 6.38 -19.40 9.80
N ARG A 426 6.83 -18.19 10.19
CA ARG A 426 7.70 -17.29 9.41
C ARG A 426 8.99 -16.93 10.12
N ILE A 427 9.22 -17.47 11.31
CA ILE A 427 10.32 -17.09 12.21
C ILE A 427 11.69 -17.14 11.53
N ASP A 428 11.99 -18.24 10.84
CA ASP A 428 13.28 -18.47 10.20
C ASP A 428 13.29 -18.01 8.72
N GLN A 429 12.19 -17.39 8.25
CA GLN A 429 12.09 -16.93 6.87
C GLN A 429 12.75 -15.56 6.68
N ARG A 430 13.54 -15.40 5.59
CA ARG A 430 14.15 -14.11 5.23
C ARG A 430 13.09 -13.08 4.93
N VAL A 431 13.34 -11.85 5.37
CA VAL A 431 12.40 -10.72 5.26
C VAL A 431 12.00 -10.42 3.82
N GLU A 432 12.90 -10.62 2.87
CA GLU A 432 12.60 -10.40 1.43
C GLU A 432 11.46 -11.27 0.90
N ARG A 433 11.18 -12.40 1.55
CA ARG A 433 10.14 -13.35 1.17
C ARG A 433 8.83 -13.17 1.90
N LEU A 434 8.79 -12.28 2.86
CA LEU A 434 7.60 -11.98 3.62
C LEU A 434 6.69 -11.05 2.82
N SER A 435 5.39 -11.22 2.98
CA SER A 435 4.39 -10.24 2.51
C SER A 435 4.59 -8.88 3.17
N ALA A 436 4.00 -7.81 2.61
CA ALA A 436 4.08 -6.48 3.21
C ALA A 436 3.56 -6.47 4.66
N GLY A 437 2.45 -7.16 4.93
CA GLY A 437 1.88 -7.28 6.28
C GLY A 437 2.75 -8.07 7.25
N GLU A 438 3.37 -9.16 6.79
CA GLU A 438 4.32 -9.93 7.60
C GLU A 438 5.57 -9.10 7.91
N ARG A 439 6.14 -8.40 6.93
CA ARG A 439 7.26 -7.47 7.16
C ARG A 439 6.92 -6.39 8.17
N GLN A 440 5.71 -5.82 8.09
CA GLN A 440 5.27 -4.80 9.03
C GLN A 440 5.18 -5.35 10.46
N ARG A 441 4.63 -6.57 10.63
CA ARG A 441 4.59 -7.24 11.94
C ARG A 441 5.99 -7.56 12.47
N VAL A 442 6.93 -7.98 11.63
CA VAL A 442 8.35 -8.16 12.03
C VAL A 442 8.97 -6.83 12.47
N ALA A 443 8.68 -5.72 11.77
CA ALA A 443 9.18 -4.40 12.17
C ALA A 443 8.62 -3.95 13.52
N ILE A 444 7.35 -4.25 13.80
CA ILE A 444 6.71 -3.99 15.11
C ILE A 444 7.34 -4.90 16.18
N ALA A 445 7.53 -6.21 15.91
CA ALA A 445 8.24 -7.12 16.82
C ALA A 445 9.61 -6.56 17.19
N ARG A 446 10.39 -6.16 16.19
CA ARG A 446 11.71 -5.56 16.36
C ARG A 446 11.69 -4.27 17.18
N ALA A 447 10.68 -3.41 16.95
CA ALA A 447 10.56 -2.16 17.67
C ALA A 447 10.20 -2.37 19.14
N LEU A 448 9.33 -3.35 19.44
CA LEU A 448 8.89 -3.72 20.78
C LEU A 448 9.93 -4.57 21.53
N ALA A 449 10.79 -5.28 20.82
CA ALA A 449 11.83 -6.11 21.44
C ALA A 449 12.75 -5.26 22.34
N GLY A 450 12.98 -5.73 23.54
CA GLY A 450 13.73 -5.00 24.56
C GLY A 450 12.90 -3.95 25.32
N ALA A 451 11.56 -3.95 25.18
CA ALA A 451 10.61 -3.15 25.94
C ALA A 451 10.98 -1.64 26.01
N PRO A 452 10.97 -0.91 24.89
CA PRO A 452 11.21 0.53 24.90
C PRO A 452 10.05 1.27 25.59
N GLY A 453 10.36 2.36 26.28
CA GLY A 453 9.33 3.21 26.90
C GLY A 453 8.49 3.97 25.87
N LEU A 454 9.05 4.27 24.68
CA LEU A 454 8.40 5.00 23.59
C LEU A 454 8.53 4.23 22.28
N VAL A 455 7.40 3.99 21.62
CA VAL A 455 7.32 3.36 20.29
C VAL A 455 6.76 4.37 19.29
N LEU A 456 7.54 4.68 18.29
CA LEU A 456 7.22 5.64 17.23
C LEU A 456 6.96 4.88 15.93
N VAL A 457 5.80 5.09 15.32
CA VAL A 457 5.35 4.31 14.16
C VAL A 457 4.90 5.25 13.05
N ASP A 458 5.52 5.18 11.90
CA ASP A 458 5.24 6.04 10.75
C ASP A 458 4.47 5.28 9.67
N GLU A 459 3.21 5.66 9.45
CA GLU A 459 2.29 5.11 8.44
C GLU A 459 2.30 3.56 8.36
N PRO A 460 1.99 2.85 9.47
CA PRO A 460 2.18 1.39 9.54
C PRO A 460 1.28 0.59 8.62
N THR A 461 0.23 1.20 8.07
CA THR A 461 -0.81 0.53 7.28
C THR A 461 -0.86 0.99 5.82
N SER A 462 0.03 1.90 5.41
CA SER A 462 0.02 2.49 4.06
C SER A 462 0.13 1.49 2.90
N ARG A 463 0.55 0.24 3.17
CA ARG A 463 0.69 -0.86 2.19
C ARG A 463 -0.12 -2.09 2.55
N LEU A 464 -1.09 -1.94 3.46
CA LEU A 464 -1.90 -3.04 3.98
C LEU A 464 -3.36 -2.87 3.57
N ASP A 465 -4.05 -3.99 3.45
CA ASP A 465 -5.50 -3.99 3.35
C ASP A 465 -6.14 -3.69 4.73
N GLN A 466 -7.44 -3.42 4.74
CA GLN A 466 -8.17 -3.06 5.96
C GLN A 466 -8.09 -4.11 7.06
N VAL A 467 -8.05 -5.40 6.71
CA VAL A 467 -7.97 -6.50 7.68
C VAL A 467 -6.62 -6.49 8.39
N ASN A 468 -5.54 -6.41 7.60
CA ASN A 468 -4.19 -6.32 8.16
C ASN A 468 -3.96 -5.00 8.88
N ALA A 469 -4.56 -3.89 8.42
CA ALA A 469 -4.54 -2.60 9.11
C ALA A 469 -5.18 -2.69 10.51
N ALA A 470 -6.33 -3.35 10.62
CA ALA A 470 -7.00 -3.58 11.90
C ALA A 470 -6.17 -4.44 12.86
N VAL A 471 -5.49 -5.45 12.34
CA VAL A 471 -4.57 -6.29 13.13
C VAL A 471 -3.39 -5.47 13.66
N VAL A 472 -2.73 -4.71 12.78
CA VAL A 472 -1.60 -3.86 13.16
C VAL A 472 -2.02 -2.80 14.19
N GLY A 473 -3.16 -2.14 13.98
CA GLY A 473 -3.68 -1.16 14.93
C GLY A 473 -3.91 -1.76 16.31
N ARG A 474 -4.56 -2.96 16.39
CA ARG A 474 -4.75 -3.69 17.66
C ARG A 474 -3.43 -4.02 18.34
N LEU A 475 -2.46 -4.54 17.60
CA LEU A 475 -1.14 -4.86 18.15
C LEU A 475 -0.43 -3.64 18.76
N LEU A 476 -0.58 -2.45 18.16
CA LEU A 476 -0.03 -1.21 18.66
C LEU A 476 -0.78 -0.75 19.94
N ALA A 477 -2.11 -0.83 19.94
CA ALA A 477 -2.92 -0.52 21.11
C ALA A 477 -2.64 -1.48 22.27
N ASP A 478 -2.47 -2.77 22.00
CA ASP A 478 -2.11 -3.76 22.99
C ASP A 478 -0.70 -3.55 23.54
N ALA A 479 0.24 -3.12 22.71
CA ALA A 479 1.59 -2.74 23.15
C ALA A 479 1.54 -1.60 24.18
N ALA A 480 0.65 -0.63 23.99
CA ALA A 480 0.44 0.43 24.95
C ALA A 480 -0.23 -0.10 26.24
N ARG A 481 -1.36 -0.76 26.12
CA ARG A 481 -2.20 -1.15 27.26
C ARG A 481 -1.62 -2.28 28.11
N LEU A 482 -0.98 -3.25 27.48
CA LEU A 482 -0.52 -4.48 28.14
C LEU A 482 0.96 -4.46 28.50
N HIS A 483 1.78 -3.74 27.75
CA HIS A 483 3.21 -3.62 28.00
C HIS A 483 3.63 -2.27 28.57
N GLY A 484 2.68 -1.34 28.76
CA GLY A 484 2.94 -0.01 29.29
C GLY A 484 3.82 0.86 28.39
N ALA A 485 3.98 0.48 27.13
CA ALA A 485 4.72 1.29 26.16
C ALA A 485 3.89 2.51 25.75
N THR A 486 4.52 3.67 25.61
CA THR A 486 3.86 4.81 24.98
C THR A 486 3.98 4.68 23.48
N VAL A 487 2.87 4.65 22.77
CA VAL A 487 2.85 4.47 21.31
C VAL A 487 2.39 5.77 20.65
N VAL A 488 3.22 6.31 19.74
CA VAL A 488 2.87 7.46 18.89
C VAL A 488 2.85 7.00 17.45
N VAL A 489 1.67 6.99 16.83
CA VAL A 489 1.49 6.53 15.47
C VAL A 489 1.08 7.69 14.56
N ALA A 490 1.91 8.00 13.57
CA ALA A 490 1.56 8.89 12.49
C ALA A 490 0.75 8.10 11.46
N THR A 491 -0.50 8.48 11.23
CA THR A 491 -1.38 7.78 10.27
C THR A 491 -2.52 8.66 9.77
N HIS A 492 -3.03 8.32 8.61
CA HIS A 492 -4.30 8.82 8.07
C HIS A 492 -5.36 7.71 7.98
N ASP A 493 -5.03 6.48 8.41
CA ASP A 493 -5.92 5.33 8.36
C ASP A 493 -6.99 5.41 9.48
N PRO A 494 -8.29 5.48 9.12
CA PRO A 494 -9.37 5.59 10.10
C PRO A 494 -9.46 4.37 11.01
N VAL A 495 -9.05 3.19 10.55
CA VAL A 495 -9.08 1.94 11.33
C VAL A 495 -8.07 1.99 12.46
N VAL A 496 -6.86 2.50 12.21
CA VAL A 496 -5.83 2.69 13.24
C VAL A 496 -6.20 3.84 14.18
N MET A 497 -6.71 4.95 13.62
CA MET A 497 -7.18 6.10 14.40
C MET A 497 -8.28 5.74 15.41
N ALA A 498 -9.19 4.84 15.04
CA ALA A 498 -10.29 4.40 15.91
C ALA A 498 -9.80 3.59 17.13
N GLN A 499 -8.58 3.06 17.09
CA GLN A 499 -7.99 2.25 18.17
C GLN A 499 -7.07 3.06 19.09
N ALA A 500 -6.73 4.30 18.71
CA ALA A 500 -5.92 5.18 19.52
C ALA A 500 -6.72 5.75 20.71
N ASP A 501 -6.04 5.88 21.84
CA ASP A 501 -6.61 6.44 23.06
C ASP A 501 -6.69 7.98 22.97
N ASP A 502 -5.72 8.61 22.28
CA ASP A 502 -5.62 10.06 22.09
C ASP A 502 -5.37 10.39 20.62
N ARG A 503 -5.71 11.63 20.22
CA ARG A 503 -5.48 12.11 18.87
C ARG A 503 -4.91 13.53 18.87
N ILE A 504 -3.88 13.75 18.06
CA ILE A 504 -3.26 15.06 17.82
C ILE A 504 -3.37 15.35 16.32
N ASP A 505 -4.02 16.45 15.97
CA ASP A 505 -4.12 16.91 14.58
C ASP A 505 -3.08 18.02 14.34
N LEU A 506 -2.20 17.81 13.35
CA LEU A 506 -1.18 18.80 12.97
C LEU A 506 -1.72 19.94 12.09
N GLU A 507 -2.99 19.88 11.68
CA GLU A 507 -3.64 20.96 10.90
C GLU A 507 -4.44 21.92 11.79
N SER A 508 -4.86 21.48 12.97
CA SER A 508 -5.46 22.37 13.96
C SER A 508 -4.36 23.21 14.60
N THR A 509 -4.45 24.50 14.40
CA THR A 509 -3.56 25.54 14.96
C THR A 509 -3.71 25.62 16.47
#